data_d2d17adcb3f96b43d0ab2548628e5dd7
#
_entry.id   d2d17adcb3f96b43d0ab2548628e5dd7
#
_cell.length_a   1.000
_cell.length_b   1.000
_cell.length_c   1.000
_cell.angle_alpha   90.00
_cell.angle_beta   90.00
_cell.angle_gamma   90.00
#
_symmetry.space_group_name_H-M   'P 1'
#
loop_
_entity.id
_entity.type
_entity.pdbx_description
1 polymer ?
#
loop_
_entity_poly.entity_id
_entity_poly.type
_entity_poly.pdbx_seq_one_letter_code
_entity_poly.pdbx_strand_id
1 'polypeptide(L)'
;MASLYITKNGVSLGLKANRIYISKEGEETKEIPIHKVDRIIIFEGVKISSNLIQYSIENNIEINFLKESGQYLGRVSGGEHDRAEIVRKQVLLTSDENFRVEMSKKIIKSKLSNQITILLRRKKIDESITKNIDLIKRMKVNIENCKSVEEIMGHEGISAKEYFEGISKTINEEFAFDGRSKRPPKDMFNAMISMAYTLLFSEINSIAASKGLYVYAGFMHSDKKGHPALISDFIEEWRSIICDSTVITIINKKCIKKEDFNFNEDGSVYLNKNGRKILVEYMTRKLNSEINYFGKSMTYREALSRQIDSFIEVLKNDDVSLYKVSNTR
;
A
#
# COMPACT_ATOMS: atom_id res chain seq x y z
N MET A 1 -13.20 -8.92 6.06
CA MET A 1 -11.94 -8.87 6.84
C MET A 1 -11.84 -7.55 7.57
N ALA A 2 -11.73 -7.56 8.90
CA ALA A 2 -11.64 -6.36 9.71
C ALA A 2 -10.22 -6.19 10.26
N SER A 3 -9.59 -5.04 9.99
CA SER A 3 -8.27 -4.69 10.52
C SER A 3 -8.43 -3.78 11.75
N LEU A 4 -7.79 -4.16 12.85
CA LEU A 4 -7.74 -3.38 14.08
C LEU A 4 -6.47 -2.52 14.10
N TYR A 5 -6.62 -1.20 14.06
CA TYR A 5 -5.51 -0.25 14.10
C TYR A 5 -5.34 0.34 15.49
N ILE A 6 -4.16 0.20 16.10
CA ILE A 6 -3.82 0.78 17.40
C ILE A 6 -2.75 1.85 17.19
N THR A 7 -3.20 3.08 17.05
CA THR A 7 -2.35 4.26 16.74
C THR A 7 -1.96 5.07 17.98
N LYS A 8 -2.48 4.69 19.17
CA LYS A 8 -2.31 5.46 20.41
C LYS A 8 -1.18 4.88 21.24
N ASN A 9 -0.15 5.67 21.53
CA ASN A 9 0.97 5.29 22.39
C ASN A 9 0.51 5.05 23.86
N GLY A 10 1.18 4.13 24.55
CA GLY A 10 0.90 3.78 25.95
C GLY A 10 -0.34 2.88 26.15
N VAL A 11 -0.90 2.35 25.05
CA VAL A 11 -1.99 1.36 25.09
C VAL A 11 -1.42 -0.03 25.34
N SER A 12 -2.16 -0.84 26.11
CA SER A 12 -1.90 -2.27 26.31
C SER A 12 -3.00 -3.10 25.66
N LEU A 13 -2.59 -4.10 24.86
CA LEU A 13 -3.46 -5.08 24.25
C LEU A 13 -3.32 -6.43 24.92
N GLY A 14 -4.44 -7.09 25.16
CA GLY A 14 -4.44 -8.45 25.66
C GLY A 14 -5.66 -9.22 25.19
N LEU A 15 -5.71 -10.51 25.55
CA LEU A 15 -6.81 -11.42 25.23
C LEU A 15 -7.41 -11.98 26.53
N LYS A 16 -8.73 -11.86 26.67
CA LYS A 16 -9.49 -12.47 27.76
C LYS A 16 -10.87 -12.88 27.26
N ALA A 17 -11.29 -14.11 27.54
CA ALA A 17 -12.61 -14.63 27.16
C ALA A 17 -12.99 -14.39 25.68
N ASN A 18 -12.07 -14.69 24.74
CA ASN A 18 -12.22 -14.47 23.29
C ASN A 18 -12.50 -13.01 22.88
N ARG A 19 -12.06 -12.05 23.70
CA ARG A 19 -12.14 -10.63 23.41
C ARG A 19 -10.76 -9.98 23.52
N ILE A 20 -10.41 -9.17 22.56
CA ILE A 20 -9.25 -8.28 22.65
C ILE A 20 -9.67 -7.13 23.57
N TYR A 21 -8.96 -6.95 24.67
CA TYR A 21 -9.10 -5.76 25.50
C TYR A 21 -8.00 -4.74 25.16
N ILE A 22 -8.42 -3.48 25.12
CA ILE A 22 -7.59 -2.33 24.80
C ILE A 22 -7.67 -1.42 26.01
N SER A 23 -6.60 -1.37 26.80
CA SER A 23 -6.54 -0.57 28.02
C SER A 23 -5.45 0.49 27.95
N LYS A 24 -5.70 1.61 28.59
CA LYS A 24 -4.73 2.65 28.86
C LYS A 24 -4.99 3.24 30.22
N GLU A 25 -3.93 3.55 30.95
CA GLU A 25 -4.03 4.14 32.29
C GLU A 25 -4.86 5.42 32.24
N GLY A 26 -5.85 5.51 33.13
CA GLY A 26 -6.80 6.64 33.21
C GLY A 26 -7.90 6.66 32.13
N GLU A 27 -8.03 5.61 31.31
CA GLU A 27 -9.07 5.53 30.29
C GLU A 27 -9.91 4.24 30.44
N GLU A 28 -11.16 4.30 29.99
CA GLU A 28 -12.05 3.14 29.97
C GLU A 28 -11.51 2.04 29.04
N THR A 29 -11.52 0.79 29.50
CA THR A 29 -11.10 -0.36 28.71
C THR A 29 -12.13 -0.66 27.63
N LYS A 30 -11.66 -0.76 26.38
CA LYS A 30 -12.48 -1.18 25.24
C LYS A 30 -12.28 -2.66 24.95
N GLU A 31 -13.35 -3.34 24.59
CA GLU A 31 -13.31 -4.75 24.23
C GLU A 31 -13.85 -5.01 22.83
N ILE A 32 -13.18 -5.86 22.08
CA ILE A 32 -13.55 -6.25 20.71
C ILE A 32 -13.56 -7.78 20.63
N PRO A 33 -14.65 -8.42 20.16
CA PRO A 33 -14.65 -9.85 19.93
C PRO A 33 -13.55 -10.24 18.91
N ILE A 34 -12.68 -11.19 19.28
CA ILE A 34 -11.50 -11.50 18.47
C ILE A 34 -11.86 -12.12 17.10
N HIS A 35 -12.96 -12.86 17.01
CA HIS A 35 -13.45 -13.44 15.75
C HIS A 35 -13.87 -12.40 14.71
N LYS A 36 -13.99 -11.11 15.07
CA LYS A 36 -14.23 -9.99 14.14
C LYS A 36 -12.94 -9.36 13.62
N VAL A 37 -11.78 -9.82 14.10
CA VAL A 37 -10.48 -9.22 13.76
C VAL A 37 -9.66 -10.23 12.98
N ASP A 38 -9.33 -9.89 11.75
CA ASP A 38 -8.48 -10.70 10.88
C ASP A 38 -7.02 -10.26 10.92
N ARG A 39 -6.77 -9.02 11.39
CA ARG A 39 -5.44 -8.44 11.46
C ARG A 39 -5.37 -7.35 12.51
N ILE A 40 -4.20 -7.24 13.17
CA ILE A 40 -3.89 -6.18 14.13
C ILE A 40 -2.70 -5.37 13.60
N ILE A 41 -2.84 -4.06 13.51
CA ILE A 41 -1.77 -3.13 13.12
C ILE A 41 -1.42 -2.28 14.34
N ILE A 42 -0.19 -2.41 14.82
CA ILE A 42 0.29 -1.79 16.04
C ILE A 42 1.36 -0.76 15.72
N PHE A 43 1.15 0.46 16.18
CA PHE A 43 2.17 1.51 16.13
C PHE A 43 3.08 1.43 17.37
N GLU A 44 4.26 2.02 17.26
CA GLU A 44 5.28 2.08 18.32
C GLU A 44 4.70 2.56 19.66
N GLY A 45 5.21 2.01 20.79
CA GLY A 45 4.76 2.37 22.13
C GLY A 45 3.50 1.65 22.61
N VAL A 46 3.00 0.66 21.88
CA VAL A 46 1.89 -0.22 22.30
C VAL A 46 2.46 -1.49 22.92
N LYS A 47 1.94 -1.89 24.07
CA LYS A 47 2.26 -3.17 24.73
C LYS A 47 1.29 -4.25 24.25
N ILE A 48 1.79 -5.46 24.04
CA ILE A 48 0.96 -6.62 23.66
C ILE A 48 1.25 -7.80 24.57
N SER A 49 0.21 -8.52 24.99
CA SER A 49 0.38 -9.69 25.83
C SER A 49 0.81 -10.92 25.01
N SER A 50 1.60 -11.80 25.61
CA SER A 50 2.00 -13.07 25.01
C SER A 50 0.81 -13.95 24.64
N ASN A 51 -0.25 -13.97 25.45
CA ASN A 51 -1.47 -14.74 25.17
C ASN A 51 -2.17 -14.27 23.89
N LEU A 52 -2.20 -12.95 23.62
CA LEU A 52 -2.76 -12.44 22.36
C LEU A 52 -1.88 -12.81 21.17
N ILE A 53 -0.55 -12.77 21.34
CA ILE A 53 0.40 -13.20 20.30
C ILE A 53 0.20 -14.68 19.97
N GLN A 54 0.20 -15.56 20.99
CA GLN A 54 0.02 -17.00 20.80
C GLN A 54 -1.30 -17.31 20.11
N TYR A 55 -2.41 -16.77 20.61
CA TYR A 55 -3.71 -16.96 19.97
C TYR A 55 -3.73 -16.48 18.51
N SER A 56 -3.08 -15.36 18.25
CA SER A 56 -3.02 -14.79 16.90
C SER A 56 -2.25 -15.72 15.93
N ILE A 57 -1.16 -16.34 16.39
CA ILE A 57 -0.38 -17.33 15.64
C ILE A 57 -1.25 -18.56 15.34
N GLU A 58 -1.93 -19.13 16.34
CA GLU A 58 -2.75 -20.33 16.23
C GLU A 58 -3.96 -20.13 15.31
N ASN A 59 -4.50 -18.90 15.26
CA ASN A 59 -5.72 -18.57 14.51
C ASN A 59 -5.45 -17.76 13.23
N ASN A 60 -4.18 -17.68 12.79
CA ASN A 60 -3.77 -16.95 11.58
C ASN A 60 -4.20 -15.46 11.56
N ILE A 61 -4.27 -14.82 12.73
CA ILE A 61 -4.47 -13.37 12.86
C ILE A 61 -3.09 -12.72 12.78
N GLU A 62 -2.83 -11.98 11.73
CA GLU A 62 -1.55 -11.32 11.54
C GLU A 62 -1.41 -10.07 12.40
N ILE A 63 -0.26 -9.89 13.08
CA ILE A 63 0.06 -8.69 13.85
C ILE A 63 1.21 -7.97 13.15
N ASN A 64 0.93 -6.76 12.63
CA ASN A 64 1.92 -5.90 11.97
C ASN A 64 2.41 -4.82 12.90
N PHE A 65 3.72 -4.57 12.92
CA PHE A 65 4.38 -3.56 13.74
C PHE A 65 4.87 -2.41 12.86
N LEU A 66 4.48 -1.19 13.21
CA LEU A 66 4.88 0.03 12.53
C LEU A 66 5.56 0.99 13.51
N LYS A 67 6.56 1.75 13.03
CA LYS A 67 7.09 2.89 13.76
C LYS A 67 6.03 3.99 13.88
N GLU A 68 6.27 4.95 14.76
CA GLU A 68 5.43 6.15 14.85
C GLU A 68 5.34 6.92 13.53
N SER A 69 6.43 6.94 12.75
CA SER A 69 6.49 7.51 11.40
C SER A 69 5.66 6.75 10.35
N GLY A 70 5.07 5.58 10.71
CA GLY A 70 4.38 4.69 9.79
C GLY A 70 5.31 3.69 9.08
N GLN A 71 6.62 3.69 9.34
CA GLN A 71 7.53 2.72 8.72
C GLN A 71 7.23 1.30 9.22
N TYR A 72 7.09 0.35 8.29
CA TYR A 72 6.94 -1.06 8.61
C TYR A 72 8.20 -1.61 9.28
N LEU A 73 8.04 -2.31 10.40
CA LEU A 73 9.12 -2.95 11.17
C LEU A 73 9.17 -4.45 10.94
N GLY A 74 8.00 -5.10 10.96
CA GLY A 74 7.89 -6.54 10.86
C GLY A 74 6.50 -7.02 11.23
N ARG A 75 6.32 -8.35 11.26
CA ARG A 75 5.06 -8.98 11.61
C ARG A 75 5.24 -10.23 12.46
N VAL A 76 4.18 -10.60 13.15
CA VAL A 76 3.95 -11.94 13.71
C VAL A 76 2.80 -12.56 12.90
N SER A 77 3.01 -13.76 12.39
CA SER A 77 2.01 -14.55 11.65
C SER A 77 2.04 -16.00 12.12
N GLY A 78 0.96 -16.73 11.89
CA GLY A 78 0.89 -18.17 12.09
C GLY A 78 1.89 -18.94 11.20
N GLY A 79 1.99 -20.24 11.41
CA GLY A 79 2.90 -21.12 10.70
C GLY A 79 2.78 -20.95 9.18
N GLU A 80 3.92 -20.99 8.49
CA GLU A 80 3.97 -20.95 7.04
C GLU A 80 3.18 -22.13 6.48
N HIS A 81 2.21 -21.85 5.62
CA HIS A 81 1.52 -22.90 4.88
C HIS A 81 2.54 -23.62 4.01
N ASP A 82 2.49 -24.94 4.01
CA ASP A 82 3.36 -25.77 3.17
C ASP A 82 3.00 -25.57 1.68
N ARG A 83 3.60 -24.54 1.10
CA ARG A 83 3.50 -24.19 -0.32
C ARG A 83 4.88 -24.18 -0.98
N ALA A 84 5.74 -25.10 -0.57
CA ALA A 84 7.10 -25.22 -1.07
C ALA A 84 7.17 -25.23 -2.62
N GLU A 85 6.18 -25.86 -3.27
CA GLU A 85 6.10 -25.89 -4.73
C GLU A 85 5.90 -24.48 -5.33
N ILE A 86 4.96 -23.70 -4.80
CA ILE A 86 4.70 -22.32 -5.26
C ILE A 86 5.91 -21.41 -5.03
N VAL A 87 6.53 -21.51 -3.84
CA VAL A 87 7.74 -20.73 -3.53
C VAL A 87 8.88 -21.10 -4.48
N ARG A 88 9.10 -22.38 -4.76
CA ARG A 88 10.12 -22.83 -5.71
C ARG A 88 9.87 -22.28 -7.11
N LYS A 89 8.65 -22.41 -7.62
CA LYS A 89 8.27 -21.84 -8.93
C LYS A 89 8.43 -20.32 -8.95
N GLN A 90 8.01 -19.63 -7.89
CA GLN A 90 8.16 -18.17 -7.78
C GLN A 90 9.64 -17.77 -7.88
N VAL A 91 10.52 -18.39 -7.11
CA VAL A 91 11.96 -18.05 -7.13
C VAL A 91 12.57 -18.30 -8.50
N LEU A 92 12.22 -19.38 -9.18
CA LEU A 92 12.71 -19.70 -10.53
C LEU A 92 12.24 -18.65 -11.54
N LEU A 93 10.93 -18.34 -11.57
CA LEU A 93 10.35 -17.41 -12.54
C LEU A 93 10.80 -15.96 -12.28
N THR A 94 10.90 -15.54 -11.03
CA THR A 94 11.41 -14.19 -10.71
C THR A 94 12.90 -14.01 -10.98
N SER A 95 13.62 -15.10 -11.26
CA SER A 95 15.01 -15.08 -11.73
C SER A 95 15.11 -15.12 -13.27
N ASP A 96 14.02 -15.41 -13.99
CA ASP A 96 13.98 -15.39 -15.45
C ASP A 96 13.74 -13.97 -15.99
N GLU A 97 14.63 -13.51 -16.87
CA GLU A 97 14.59 -12.13 -17.38
C GLU A 97 13.35 -11.86 -18.25
N ASN A 98 12.92 -12.81 -19.05
CA ASN A 98 11.72 -12.64 -19.89
C ASN A 98 10.47 -12.52 -19.04
N PHE A 99 10.34 -13.38 -18.01
CA PHE A 99 9.25 -13.31 -17.05
C PHE A 99 9.23 -11.95 -16.32
N ARG A 100 10.40 -11.49 -15.86
CA ARG A 100 10.56 -10.20 -15.17
C ARG A 100 10.12 -9.04 -16.05
N VAL A 101 10.56 -9.02 -17.31
CA VAL A 101 10.22 -7.96 -18.28
C VAL A 101 8.71 -7.96 -18.55
N GLU A 102 8.11 -9.11 -18.86
CA GLU A 102 6.69 -9.19 -19.21
C GLU A 102 5.77 -8.84 -18.02
N MET A 103 6.08 -9.30 -16.82
CA MET A 103 5.35 -8.92 -15.60
C MET A 103 5.49 -7.42 -15.30
N SER A 104 6.71 -6.88 -15.41
CA SER A 104 6.97 -5.45 -15.19
C SER A 104 6.22 -4.57 -16.20
N LYS A 105 6.17 -4.94 -17.48
CA LYS A 105 5.37 -4.24 -18.49
C LYS A 105 3.90 -4.17 -18.10
N LYS A 106 3.30 -5.29 -17.67
CA LYS A 106 1.90 -5.33 -17.25
C LYS A 106 1.63 -4.40 -16.07
N ILE A 107 2.42 -4.49 -15.02
CA ILE A 107 2.24 -3.71 -13.79
C ILE A 107 2.45 -2.22 -14.05
N ILE A 108 3.53 -1.83 -14.71
CA ILE A 108 3.81 -0.41 -14.94
C ILE A 108 2.81 0.20 -15.91
N LYS A 109 2.41 -0.48 -16.97
CA LYS A 109 1.34 0.02 -17.87
C LYS A 109 0.01 0.22 -17.13
N SER A 110 -0.36 -0.67 -16.22
CA SER A 110 -1.53 -0.53 -15.34
C SER A 110 -1.37 0.68 -14.41
N LYS A 111 -0.23 0.82 -13.73
CA LYS A 111 0.11 1.98 -12.91
C LYS A 111 -0.08 3.29 -13.68
N LEU A 112 0.53 3.41 -14.87
CA LEU A 112 0.44 4.62 -15.68
C LEU A 112 -1.00 4.91 -16.12
N SER A 113 -1.79 3.88 -16.45
CA SER A 113 -3.22 4.03 -16.76
C SER A 113 -4.00 4.60 -15.58
N ASN A 114 -3.73 4.12 -14.38
CA ASN A 114 -4.37 4.59 -13.16
C ASN A 114 -3.95 6.03 -12.82
N GLN A 115 -2.69 6.38 -13.00
CA GLN A 115 -2.18 7.76 -12.86
C GLN A 115 -2.85 8.72 -13.84
N ILE A 116 -2.93 8.35 -15.13
CA ILE A 116 -3.64 9.12 -16.16
C ILE A 116 -5.11 9.34 -15.73
N THR A 117 -5.78 8.31 -15.22
CA THR A 117 -7.17 8.42 -14.76
C THR A 117 -7.33 9.43 -13.62
N ILE A 118 -6.41 9.45 -12.66
CA ILE A 118 -6.41 10.44 -11.58
C ILE A 118 -6.21 11.86 -12.14
N LEU A 119 -5.24 12.06 -13.02
CA LEU A 119 -4.98 13.37 -13.62
C LEU A 119 -6.14 13.87 -14.49
N LEU A 120 -6.76 12.99 -15.29
CA LEU A 120 -7.93 13.35 -16.10
C LEU A 120 -9.10 13.89 -15.24
N ARG A 121 -9.34 13.31 -14.07
CA ARG A 121 -10.34 13.81 -13.12
C ARG A 121 -10.00 15.20 -12.58
N ARG A 122 -8.73 15.56 -12.56
CA ARG A 122 -8.21 16.85 -12.06
C ARG A 122 -8.04 17.91 -13.15
N LYS A 123 -8.07 17.51 -14.41
CA LYS A 123 -7.92 18.44 -15.56
C LYS A 123 -8.89 19.61 -15.53
N LYS A 124 -10.08 19.43 -14.93
CA LYS A 124 -11.07 20.50 -14.73
C LYS A 124 -10.60 21.62 -13.78
N ILE A 125 -9.59 21.36 -12.93
CA ILE A 125 -9.02 22.31 -11.97
C ILE A 125 -7.92 23.13 -12.66
N ASP A 126 -7.06 22.46 -13.45
CA ASP A 126 -5.99 23.11 -14.21
C ASP A 126 -5.77 22.36 -15.54
N GLU A 127 -6.04 23.02 -16.64
CA GLU A 127 -5.85 22.44 -17.99
C GLU A 127 -4.38 22.28 -18.37
N SER A 128 -3.46 23.01 -17.74
CA SER A 128 -2.02 22.94 -18.04
C SER A 128 -1.43 21.53 -17.85
N ILE A 129 -2.07 20.71 -16.97
CA ILE A 129 -1.66 19.31 -16.73
C ILE A 129 -1.87 18.38 -17.94
N THR A 130 -2.50 18.87 -19.00
CA THR A 130 -2.66 18.10 -20.24
C THR A 130 -1.31 17.64 -20.77
N LYS A 131 -0.29 18.49 -20.72
CA LYS A 131 1.08 18.15 -21.14
C LYS A 131 1.66 16.98 -20.35
N ASN A 132 1.46 16.97 -19.04
CA ASN A 132 1.90 15.90 -18.14
C ASN A 132 1.18 14.58 -18.51
N ILE A 133 -0.14 14.62 -18.73
CA ILE A 133 -0.95 13.46 -19.14
C ILE A 133 -0.42 12.88 -20.47
N ASP A 134 -0.17 13.72 -21.47
CA ASP A 134 0.25 13.27 -22.79
C ASP A 134 1.68 12.69 -22.78
N LEU A 135 2.55 13.20 -21.90
CA LEU A 135 3.87 12.60 -21.70
C LEU A 135 3.76 11.21 -21.05
N ILE A 136 2.94 11.05 -20.01
CA ILE A 136 2.71 9.75 -19.37
C ILE A 136 2.13 8.74 -20.39
N LYS A 137 1.19 9.16 -21.27
CA LYS A 137 0.65 8.30 -22.33
C LYS A 137 1.77 7.83 -23.30
N ARG A 138 2.68 8.73 -23.69
CA ARG A 138 3.82 8.37 -24.54
C ARG A 138 4.74 7.38 -23.85
N MET A 139 5.08 7.60 -22.58
CA MET A 139 5.90 6.65 -21.80
C MET A 139 5.23 5.28 -21.72
N LYS A 140 3.91 5.25 -21.50
CA LYS A 140 3.14 3.99 -21.48
C LYS A 140 3.22 3.21 -22.80
N VAL A 141 3.21 3.90 -23.95
CA VAL A 141 3.38 3.26 -25.27
C VAL A 141 4.81 2.73 -25.44
N ASN A 142 5.82 3.50 -25.03
CA ASN A 142 7.22 3.12 -25.17
C ASN A 142 7.57 1.84 -24.38
N ILE A 143 6.90 1.58 -23.24
CA ILE A 143 7.10 0.38 -22.42
C ILE A 143 6.91 -0.92 -23.23
N GLU A 144 6.08 -0.93 -24.27
CA GLU A 144 5.88 -2.14 -25.11
C GLU A 144 7.18 -2.63 -25.74
N ASN A 145 8.05 -1.70 -26.15
CA ASN A 145 9.29 -1.99 -26.85
C ASN A 145 10.49 -2.24 -25.92
N CYS A 146 10.33 -2.06 -24.61
CA CYS A 146 11.40 -2.29 -23.63
C CYS A 146 11.81 -3.76 -23.59
N LYS A 147 13.12 -3.98 -23.48
CA LYS A 147 13.74 -5.31 -23.44
C LYS A 147 14.32 -5.67 -22.07
N SER A 148 14.37 -4.70 -21.15
CA SER A 148 14.86 -4.91 -19.80
C SER A 148 13.96 -4.21 -18.76
N VAL A 149 14.05 -4.65 -17.51
CA VAL A 149 13.34 -4.04 -16.39
C VAL A 149 13.84 -2.62 -16.15
N GLU A 150 15.13 -2.35 -16.35
CA GLU A 150 15.75 -1.04 -16.20
C GLU A 150 15.18 0.00 -17.16
N GLU A 151 14.95 -0.39 -18.43
CA GLU A 151 14.30 0.48 -19.41
C GLU A 151 12.87 0.82 -18.99
N ILE A 152 12.09 -0.18 -18.51
CA ILE A 152 10.73 0.02 -18.00
C ILE A 152 10.73 0.98 -16.82
N MET A 153 11.65 0.80 -15.86
CA MET A 153 11.80 1.65 -14.69
C MET A 153 12.25 3.08 -15.06
N GLY A 154 13.02 3.25 -16.13
CA GLY A 154 13.35 4.56 -16.68
C GLY A 154 12.11 5.32 -17.14
N HIS A 155 11.23 4.69 -17.90
CA HIS A 155 9.95 5.27 -18.32
C HIS A 155 8.99 5.51 -17.14
N GLU A 156 9.00 4.61 -16.16
CA GLU A 156 8.24 4.78 -14.92
C GLU A 156 8.69 6.02 -14.16
N GLY A 157 10.00 6.23 -13.98
CA GLY A 157 10.57 7.37 -13.28
C GLY A 157 10.19 8.71 -13.90
N ILE A 158 10.26 8.83 -15.24
CA ILE A 158 9.78 10.01 -15.97
C ILE A 158 8.30 10.22 -15.71
N SER A 159 7.49 9.17 -15.83
CA SER A 159 6.04 9.23 -15.63
C SER A 159 5.68 9.61 -14.19
N ALA A 160 6.41 9.12 -13.20
CA ALA A 160 6.19 9.47 -11.79
C ALA A 160 6.45 10.96 -11.52
N LYS A 161 7.52 11.52 -12.11
CA LYS A 161 7.80 12.96 -12.02
C LYS A 161 6.64 13.79 -12.58
N GLU A 162 6.23 13.48 -13.80
CA GLU A 162 5.11 14.16 -14.47
C GLU A 162 3.79 14.03 -13.70
N TYR A 163 3.53 12.86 -13.16
CA TYR A 163 2.34 12.61 -12.36
C TYR A 163 2.29 13.48 -11.11
N PHE A 164 3.38 13.51 -10.32
CA PHE A 164 3.41 14.33 -9.11
C PHE A 164 3.44 15.82 -9.40
N GLU A 165 4.06 16.26 -10.50
CA GLU A 165 3.96 17.64 -10.97
C GLU A 165 2.51 18.01 -11.33
N GLY A 166 1.79 17.13 -12.05
CA GLY A 166 0.38 17.33 -12.35
C GLY A 166 -0.51 17.37 -11.10
N ILE A 167 -0.22 16.57 -10.08
CA ILE A 167 -0.93 16.62 -8.79
C ILE A 167 -0.64 17.94 -8.08
N SER A 168 0.63 18.40 -8.00
CA SER A 168 1.03 19.61 -7.27
C SER A 168 0.33 20.86 -7.81
N LYS A 169 0.14 20.96 -9.13
CA LYS A 169 -0.59 22.07 -9.78
C LYS A 169 -2.08 22.11 -9.42
N THR A 170 -2.63 21.02 -8.97
CA THR A 170 -4.08 20.87 -8.71
C THR A 170 -4.43 20.67 -7.24
N ILE A 171 -3.45 20.65 -6.34
CA ILE A 171 -3.66 20.54 -4.90
C ILE A 171 -3.86 21.91 -4.27
N ASN A 172 -4.52 21.97 -3.10
CA ASN A 172 -4.67 23.20 -2.35
C ASN A 172 -3.29 23.74 -1.93
N GLU A 173 -3.10 25.07 -2.01
CA GLU A 173 -1.86 25.79 -1.74
C GLU A 173 -1.28 25.49 -0.35
N GLU A 174 -2.14 25.32 0.66
CA GLU A 174 -1.73 24.91 2.02
C GLU A 174 -0.97 23.58 2.05
N PHE A 175 -1.26 22.68 1.09
CA PHE A 175 -0.63 21.35 0.94
C PHE A 175 0.34 21.30 -0.26
N ALA A 176 0.81 22.47 -0.72
CA ALA A 176 1.76 22.54 -1.82
C ALA A 176 3.02 21.71 -1.52
N PHE A 177 3.57 21.09 -2.54
CA PHE A 177 4.80 20.30 -2.46
C PHE A 177 5.60 20.40 -3.76
N ASP A 178 6.91 20.28 -3.64
CA ASP A 178 7.84 20.27 -4.76
C ASP A 178 8.37 18.85 -4.99
N GLY A 179 7.61 18.08 -5.78
CA GLY A 179 7.95 16.71 -6.10
C GLY A 179 7.84 15.72 -4.94
N ARG A 180 8.29 14.52 -5.16
CA ARG A 180 8.16 13.41 -4.21
C ARG A 180 9.35 13.30 -3.27
N SER A 181 9.18 13.64 -1.98
CA SER A 181 10.14 13.41 -0.90
C SER A 181 9.71 12.21 -0.04
N LYS A 182 10.64 11.29 0.27
CA LYS A 182 10.28 9.99 0.88
C LYS A 182 10.89 9.76 2.26
N ARG A 183 12.16 10.02 2.45
CA ARG A 183 12.92 9.65 3.66
C ARG A 183 13.95 10.71 4.03
N PRO A 184 13.58 11.67 4.86
CA PRO A 184 12.24 11.91 5.40
C PRO A 184 11.32 12.68 4.43
N PRO A 185 9.97 12.65 4.62
CA PRO A 185 9.06 13.55 3.93
C PRO A 185 9.30 14.99 4.40
N LYS A 186 9.21 15.96 3.46
CA LYS A 186 9.57 17.37 3.69
C LYS A 186 8.36 18.31 3.75
N ASP A 187 7.18 17.80 3.48
CA ASP A 187 5.91 18.55 3.44
C ASP A 187 4.74 17.67 3.88
N MET A 188 3.60 18.30 4.12
CA MET A 188 2.39 17.64 4.61
C MET A 188 1.83 16.61 3.61
N PHE A 189 1.83 16.93 2.32
CA PHE A 189 1.36 16.01 1.29
C PHE A 189 2.21 14.74 1.25
N ASN A 190 3.54 14.89 1.21
CA ASN A 190 4.48 13.76 1.21
C ASN A 190 4.43 12.95 2.51
N ALA A 191 4.16 13.57 3.66
CA ALA A 191 3.95 12.87 4.93
C ALA A 191 2.72 11.93 4.85
N MET A 192 1.60 12.44 4.34
CA MET A 192 0.36 11.66 4.16
C MET A 192 0.55 10.51 3.16
N ILE A 193 1.12 10.79 1.99
CA ILE A 193 1.36 9.79 0.94
C ILE A 193 2.29 8.68 1.43
N SER A 194 3.36 9.03 2.15
CA SER A 194 4.32 8.05 2.66
C SER A 194 3.67 7.09 3.65
N MET A 195 2.85 7.61 4.55
CA MET A 195 2.11 6.78 5.49
C MET A 195 1.02 5.94 4.79
N ALA A 196 0.27 6.53 3.84
CA ALA A 196 -0.74 5.79 3.08
C ALA A 196 -0.13 4.62 2.31
N TYR A 197 1.04 4.81 1.69
CA TYR A 197 1.78 3.73 1.01
C TYR A 197 2.22 2.64 1.98
N THR A 198 2.64 2.99 3.20
CA THR A 198 3.00 2.00 4.21
C THR A 198 1.80 1.17 4.66
N LEU A 199 0.64 1.79 4.84
CA LEU A 199 -0.60 1.09 5.19
C LEU A 199 -1.02 0.12 4.08
N LEU A 200 -0.97 0.56 2.82
CA LEU A 200 -1.29 -0.30 1.67
C LEU A 200 -0.26 -1.42 1.51
N PHE A 201 1.03 -1.13 1.68
CA PHE A 201 2.11 -2.12 1.66
C PHE A 201 1.87 -3.22 2.70
N SER A 202 1.52 -2.85 3.94
CA SER A 202 1.18 -3.79 5.01
C SER A 202 -0.04 -4.65 4.66
N GLU A 203 -1.07 -4.06 4.02
CA GLU A 203 -2.27 -4.77 3.55
C GLU A 203 -1.90 -5.86 2.52
N ILE A 204 -1.16 -5.47 1.46
CA ILE A 204 -0.76 -6.39 0.39
C ILE A 204 0.20 -7.47 0.92
N ASN A 205 1.16 -7.09 1.79
CA ASN A 205 2.10 -8.02 2.39
C ASN A 205 1.40 -9.13 3.17
N SER A 206 0.41 -8.77 3.97
CA SER A 206 -0.40 -9.73 4.70
C SER A 206 -1.16 -10.69 3.76
N ILE A 207 -1.81 -10.15 2.74
CA ILE A 207 -2.55 -10.98 1.77
C ILE A 207 -1.59 -11.94 1.03
N ALA A 208 -0.46 -11.44 0.54
CA ALA A 208 0.51 -12.26 -0.20
C ALA A 208 1.09 -13.38 0.66
N ALA A 209 1.47 -13.06 1.88
CA ALA A 209 2.02 -14.03 2.81
C ALA A 209 1.00 -15.07 3.26
N SER A 210 -0.26 -14.69 3.56
CA SER A 210 -1.32 -15.64 3.91
C SER A 210 -1.63 -16.62 2.77
N LYS A 211 -1.28 -16.26 1.53
CA LYS A 211 -1.39 -17.12 0.35
C LYS A 211 -0.12 -17.95 0.07
N GLY A 212 0.89 -17.88 0.94
CA GLY A 212 2.12 -18.65 0.87
C GLY A 212 3.14 -18.16 -0.16
N LEU A 213 3.07 -16.90 -0.60
CA LEU A 213 4.09 -16.31 -1.46
C LEU A 213 5.33 -15.90 -0.65
N TYR A 214 6.50 -16.09 -1.22
CA TYR A 214 7.75 -15.58 -0.66
C TYR A 214 7.90 -14.09 -0.99
N VAL A 215 7.53 -13.24 -0.05
CA VAL A 215 7.39 -11.78 -0.24
C VAL A 215 8.69 -11.06 -0.62
N TYR A 216 9.85 -11.70 -0.42
CA TYR A 216 11.16 -11.11 -0.74
C TYR A 216 11.61 -11.36 -2.18
N ALA A 217 11.08 -12.36 -2.90
CA ALA A 217 11.38 -12.60 -4.30
C ALA A 217 10.43 -11.80 -5.20
N GLY A 218 10.85 -10.62 -5.62
CA GLY A 218 10.17 -9.76 -6.59
C GLY A 218 10.70 -10.00 -8.02
N PHE A 219 10.06 -9.37 -8.99
CA PHE A 219 10.45 -9.47 -10.40
C PHE A 219 10.89 -8.11 -10.99
N MET A 220 10.55 -7.00 -10.35
CA MET A 220 10.88 -5.64 -10.82
C MET A 220 11.87 -4.93 -9.87
N HIS A 221 11.56 -4.87 -8.59
CA HIS A 221 12.45 -4.27 -7.61
C HIS A 221 13.57 -5.24 -7.23
N SER A 222 14.80 -4.70 -7.07
CA SER A 222 15.96 -5.49 -6.65
C SER A 222 15.80 -6.03 -5.23
N ASP A 223 16.29 -7.25 -5.02
CA ASP A 223 16.34 -7.89 -3.71
C ASP A 223 17.30 -7.13 -2.78
N LYS A 224 16.74 -6.55 -1.74
CA LYS A 224 17.51 -5.88 -0.67
C LYS A 224 17.24 -6.57 0.64
N LYS A 225 18.26 -6.76 1.45
CA LYS A 225 18.14 -7.40 2.77
C LYS A 225 16.99 -6.80 3.58
N GLY A 226 16.04 -7.65 3.94
CA GLY A 226 14.88 -7.26 4.75
C GLY A 226 13.80 -6.43 4.04
N HIS A 227 13.88 -6.28 2.70
CA HIS A 227 12.89 -5.54 1.92
C HIS A 227 12.01 -6.49 1.10
N PRO A 228 10.69 -6.56 1.36
CA PRO A 228 9.76 -7.38 0.58
C PRO A 228 9.59 -6.83 -0.85
N ALA A 229 10.45 -7.28 -1.77
CA ALA A 229 10.51 -6.82 -3.16
C ALA A 229 9.21 -7.09 -3.91
N LEU A 230 8.62 -8.27 -3.78
CA LEU A 230 7.34 -8.63 -4.40
C LEU A 230 6.20 -7.68 -4.02
N ILE A 231 6.18 -7.25 -2.76
CA ILE A 231 5.15 -6.31 -2.28
C ILE A 231 5.36 -4.93 -2.88
N SER A 232 6.62 -4.53 -3.08
CA SER A 232 6.96 -3.30 -3.79
C SER A 232 6.52 -3.33 -5.25
N ASP A 233 6.55 -4.51 -5.88
CA ASP A 233 6.04 -4.70 -7.23
C ASP A 233 4.51 -4.59 -7.28
N PHE A 234 3.80 -5.32 -6.45
CA PHE A 234 2.32 -5.31 -6.44
C PHE A 234 1.70 -3.97 -6.06
N ILE A 235 2.32 -3.22 -5.14
CA ILE A 235 1.75 -1.95 -4.69
C ILE A 235 1.68 -0.91 -5.81
N GLU A 236 2.55 -1.00 -6.84
CA GLU A 236 2.67 0.02 -7.89
C GLU A 236 1.34 0.32 -8.59
N GLU A 237 0.57 -0.69 -8.89
CA GLU A 237 -0.72 -0.52 -9.57
C GLU A 237 -1.76 0.20 -8.70
N TRP A 238 -1.70 0.02 -7.39
CA TRP A 238 -2.73 0.47 -6.47
C TRP A 238 -2.46 1.81 -5.80
N ARG A 239 -1.21 2.30 -5.85
CA ARG A 239 -0.80 3.55 -5.19
C ARG A 239 -1.70 4.71 -5.54
N SER A 240 -1.88 5.00 -6.82
CA SER A 240 -2.64 6.17 -7.26
C SER A 240 -4.12 6.06 -6.95
N ILE A 241 -4.74 4.90 -7.18
CA ILE A 241 -6.18 4.71 -7.02
C ILE A 241 -6.64 4.47 -5.59
N ILE A 242 -5.77 3.99 -4.71
CA ILE A 242 -6.07 3.81 -3.29
C ILE A 242 -5.48 4.96 -2.46
N CYS A 243 -4.17 5.16 -2.49
CA CYS A 243 -3.50 6.07 -1.58
C CYS A 243 -3.63 7.53 -2.02
N ASP A 244 -3.20 7.85 -3.26
CA ASP A 244 -3.17 9.24 -3.73
C ASP A 244 -4.59 9.79 -3.80
N SER A 245 -5.54 9.02 -4.33
CA SER A 245 -6.95 9.43 -4.37
C SER A 245 -7.56 9.67 -2.98
N THR A 246 -7.13 8.90 -1.97
CA THR A 246 -7.58 9.08 -0.58
C THR A 246 -7.00 10.35 0.02
N VAL A 247 -5.68 10.57 -0.12
CA VAL A 247 -5.01 11.77 0.38
C VAL A 247 -5.61 13.03 -0.25
N ILE A 248 -5.78 13.05 -1.57
CA ILE A 248 -6.44 14.13 -2.29
C ILE A 248 -7.86 14.37 -1.76
N THR A 249 -8.60 13.31 -1.47
CA THR A 249 -9.96 13.42 -0.93
C THR A 249 -9.98 14.05 0.46
N ILE A 250 -9.07 13.66 1.33
CA ILE A 250 -8.92 14.22 2.69
C ILE A 250 -8.64 15.72 2.62
N ILE A 251 -7.71 16.13 1.76
CA ILE A 251 -7.33 17.55 1.54
C ILE A 251 -8.51 18.34 0.99
N ASN A 252 -9.15 17.86 -0.09
CA ASN A 252 -10.26 18.56 -0.73
C ASN A 252 -11.48 18.72 0.20
N LYS A 253 -11.70 17.76 1.10
CA LYS A 253 -12.76 17.81 2.12
C LYS A 253 -12.38 18.64 3.34
N LYS A 254 -11.14 19.16 3.39
CA LYS A 254 -10.61 19.92 4.54
C LYS A 254 -10.71 19.14 5.87
N CYS A 255 -10.53 17.82 5.81
CA CYS A 255 -10.64 16.94 6.98
C CYS A 255 -9.35 16.90 7.82
N ILE A 256 -8.24 17.41 7.29
CA ILE A 256 -6.93 17.50 7.94
C ILE A 256 -6.41 18.92 7.83
N LYS A 257 -5.70 19.39 8.86
CA LYS A 257 -5.18 20.75 8.95
C LYS A 257 -3.69 20.70 9.34
N LYS A 258 -3.02 21.85 9.29
CA LYS A 258 -1.60 21.98 9.65
C LYS A 258 -1.30 21.50 11.08
N GLU A 259 -2.24 21.71 12.02
CA GLU A 259 -2.13 21.27 13.42
C GLU A 259 -2.11 19.74 13.59
N ASP A 260 -2.46 18.98 12.54
CA ASP A 260 -2.42 17.53 12.52
C ASP A 260 -1.05 16.95 12.14
N PHE A 261 -0.04 17.84 12.01
CA PHE A 261 1.33 17.47 11.65
C PHE A 261 2.34 17.93 12.70
N ASN A 262 3.44 17.18 12.79
CA ASN A 262 4.64 17.54 13.54
C ASN A 262 5.70 17.98 12.52
N PHE A 263 6.24 19.17 12.72
CA PHE A 263 7.35 19.75 11.96
C PHE A 263 8.60 19.67 12.82
N ASN A 264 9.59 18.93 12.39
CA ASN A 264 10.81 18.69 13.15
C ASN A 264 11.95 19.63 12.71
N GLU A 265 12.95 19.83 13.56
CA GLU A 265 14.10 20.70 13.32
C GLU A 265 14.94 20.28 12.10
N ASP A 266 14.97 18.99 11.77
CA ASP A 266 15.62 18.45 10.56
C ASP A 266 14.85 18.71 9.26
N GLY A 267 13.76 19.45 9.34
CA GLY A 267 12.84 19.77 8.25
C GLY A 267 11.95 18.59 7.84
N SER A 268 11.91 17.49 8.61
CA SER A 268 10.98 16.40 8.35
C SER A 268 9.58 16.74 8.86
N VAL A 269 8.57 16.27 8.15
CA VAL A 269 7.16 16.46 8.48
C VAL A 269 6.48 15.11 8.63
N TYR A 270 5.80 14.90 9.75
CA TYR A 270 5.06 13.65 10.02
C TYR A 270 3.66 13.95 10.55
N LEU A 271 2.72 13.05 10.28
CA LEU A 271 1.39 13.10 10.89
C LEU A 271 1.50 12.90 12.41
N ASN A 272 0.86 13.78 13.17
CA ASN A 272 0.68 13.56 14.60
C ASN A 272 -0.42 12.52 14.86
N LYS A 273 -0.77 12.29 16.13
CA LYS A 273 -1.77 11.29 16.51
C LYS A 273 -3.13 11.49 15.84
N ASN A 274 -3.62 12.73 15.76
CA ASN A 274 -4.92 13.03 15.15
C ASN A 274 -4.86 12.86 13.63
N GLY A 275 -3.82 13.38 12.97
CA GLY A 275 -3.61 13.21 11.54
C GLY A 275 -3.50 11.73 11.14
N ARG A 276 -2.78 10.91 11.93
CA ARG A 276 -2.73 9.45 11.72
C ARG A 276 -4.11 8.80 11.81
N LYS A 277 -4.90 9.16 12.81
CA LYS A 277 -6.26 8.63 12.98
C LYS A 277 -7.13 8.95 11.76
N ILE A 278 -7.12 10.20 11.29
CA ILE A 278 -7.87 10.63 10.11
C ILE A 278 -7.45 9.80 8.88
N LEU A 279 -6.14 9.71 8.61
CA LEU A 279 -5.65 8.99 7.44
C LEU A 279 -6.02 7.50 7.49
N VAL A 280 -5.84 6.83 8.63
CA VAL A 280 -6.19 5.41 8.83
C VAL A 280 -7.68 5.19 8.59
N GLU A 281 -8.54 6.06 9.10
CA GLU A 281 -10.00 5.98 8.91
C GLU A 281 -10.38 6.07 7.43
N TYR A 282 -9.84 7.04 6.71
CA TYR A 282 -10.09 7.21 5.28
C TYR A 282 -9.53 6.07 4.43
N MET A 283 -8.32 5.59 4.74
CA MET A 283 -7.73 4.43 4.08
C MET A 283 -8.57 3.16 4.30
N THR A 284 -9.06 2.96 5.52
CA THR A 284 -9.95 1.82 5.84
C THR A 284 -11.27 1.90 5.08
N ARG A 285 -11.90 3.09 5.02
CA ARG A 285 -13.11 3.31 4.22
C ARG A 285 -12.84 3.04 2.74
N LYS A 286 -11.71 3.50 2.21
CA LYS A 286 -11.32 3.27 0.81
C LYS A 286 -11.15 1.78 0.52
N LEU A 287 -10.43 1.05 1.33
CA LEU A 287 -10.22 -0.40 1.16
C LEU A 287 -11.52 -1.21 1.24
N ASN A 288 -12.51 -0.74 1.99
CA ASN A 288 -13.82 -1.37 2.13
C ASN A 288 -14.87 -0.83 1.12
N SER A 289 -14.54 0.20 0.33
CA SER A 289 -15.45 0.68 -0.72
C SER A 289 -15.42 -0.24 -1.94
N GLU A 290 -16.50 -0.23 -2.70
CA GLU A 290 -16.67 -1.08 -3.87
C GLU A 290 -15.92 -0.56 -5.11
N ILE A 291 -15.48 -1.48 -5.92
CA ILE A 291 -14.88 -1.28 -7.24
C ILE A 291 -15.38 -2.36 -8.20
N ASN A 292 -15.56 -2.03 -9.46
CA ASN A 292 -15.74 -3.05 -10.49
C ASN A 292 -14.34 -3.59 -10.88
N TYR A 293 -14.08 -4.86 -10.57
CA TYR A 293 -12.85 -5.56 -10.90
C TYR A 293 -13.17 -6.77 -11.76
N PHE A 294 -12.77 -6.73 -13.04
CA PHE A 294 -13.08 -7.74 -14.06
C PHE A 294 -14.58 -8.10 -14.13
N GLY A 295 -15.44 -7.07 -14.19
CA GLY A 295 -16.90 -7.23 -14.37
C GLY A 295 -17.66 -7.63 -13.10
N LYS A 296 -16.99 -7.70 -11.94
CA LYS A 296 -17.61 -8.03 -10.66
C LYS A 296 -17.46 -6.86 -9.68
N SER A 297 -18.56 -6.47 -8.99
CA SER A 297 -18.50 -5.55 -7.87
C SER A 297 -17.89 -6.27 -6.66
N MET A 298 -16.86 -5.69 -6.06
CA MET A 298 -16.21 -6.17 -4.85
C MET A 298 -15.46 -5.04 -4.16
N THR A 299 -15.05 -5.25 -2.91
CA THR A 299 -14.23 -4.25 -2.21
C THR A 299 -12.82 -4.17 -2.80
N TYR A 300 -12.13 -3.01 -2.63
CA TYR A 300 -10.71 -2.91 -3.01
C TYR A 300 -9.86 -4.00 -2.33
N ARG A 301 -10.18 -4.36 -1.08
CA ARG A 301 -9.47 -5.42 -0.36
C ARG A 301 -9.64 -6.79 -1.01
N GLU A 302 -10.84 -7.12 -1.46
CA GLU A 302 -11.10 -8.35 -2.24
C GLU A 302 -10.41 -8.32 -3.59
N ALA A 303 -10.38 -7.16 -4.27
CA ALA A 303 -9.68 -6.99 -5.54
C ALA A 303 -8.16 -7.22 -5.39
N LEU A 304 -7.53 -6.69 -4.32
CA LEU A 304 -6.13 -6.98 -3.97
C LEU A 304 -5.89 -8.49 -3.78
N SER A 305 -6.78 -9.16 -3.04
CA SER A 305 -6.68 -10.60 -2.82
C SER A 305 -6.80 -11.40 -4.13
N ARG A 306 -7.75 -11.04 -4.99
CA ARG A 306 -7.93 -11.70 -6.29
C ARG A 306 -6.79 -11.44 -7.28
N GLN A 307 -6.17 -10.27 -7.21
CA GLN A 307 -4.97 -10.01 -8.01
C GLN A 307 -3.83 -10.94 -7.61
N ILE A 308 -3.60 -11.12 -6.31
CA ILE A 308 -2.59 -12.04 -5.81
C ILE A 308 -2.93 -13.49 -6.18
N ASP A 309 -4.22 -13.89 -6.17
CA ASP A 309 -4.63 -15.20 -6.69
C ASP A 309 -4.28 -15.35 -8.17
N SER A 310 -4.48 -14.31 -8.98
CA SER A 310 -4.11 -14.37 -10.40
C SER A 310 -2.60 -14.50 -10.61
N PHE A 311 -1.77 -13.92 -9.74
CA PHE A 311 -0.32 -14.13 -9.77
C PHE A 311 0.05 -15.58 -9.41
N ILE A 312 -0.63 -16.20 -8.45
CA ILE A 312 -0.45 -17.62 -8.14
C ILE A 312 -0.81 -18.50 -9.35
N GLU A 313 -1.85 -18.15 -10.10
CA GLU A 313 -2.19 -18.88 -11.34
C GLU A 313 -1.11 -18.67 -12.43
N VAL A 314 -0.50 -17.47 -12.53
CA VAL A 314 0.68 -17.27 -13.38
C VAL A 314 1.81 -18.21 -12.98
N LEU A 315 2.14 -18.31 -11.70
CA LEU A 315 3.22 -19.18 -11.21
C LEU A 315 2.94 -20.65 -11.48
N LYS A 316 1.69 -21.11 -11.37
CA LYS A 316 1.32 -22.50 -11.62
C LYS A 316 1.43 -22.90 -13.09
N ASN A 317 1.06 -22.00 -14.00
CA ASN A 317 0.89 -22.28 -15.42
C ASN A 317 2.03 -21.72 -16.29
N ASP A 318 2.96 -20.99 -15.73
CA ASP A 318 4.05 -20.31 -16.48
C ASP A 318 3.52 -19.34 -17.54
N ASP A 319 2.36 -18.73 -17.30
CA ASP A 319 1.67 -17.88 -18.24
C ASP A 319 1.34 -16.51 -17.66
N VAL A 320 2.13 -15.50 -18.05
CA VAL A 320 1.96 -14.11 -17.64
C VAL A 320 0.60 -13.54 -18.08
N SER A 321 -0.05 -14.10 -19.10
CA SER A 321 -1.36 -13.62 -19.58
C SER A 321 -2.45 -13.73 -18.52
N LEU A 322 -2.33 -14.67 -17.60
CA LEU A 322 -3.28 -14.93 -16.50
C LEU A 322 -3.29 -13.82 -15.43
N TYR A 323 -2.24 -12.98 -15.37
CA TYR A 323 -2.19 -11.89 -14.41
C TYR A 323 -3.24 -10.82 -14.68
N LYS A 324 -4.06 -10.56 -13.68
CA LYS A 324 -5.16 -9.59 -13.75
C LYS A 324 -4.73 -8.24 -13.18
N VAL A 325 -4.41 -7.31 -14.06
CA VAL A 325 -4.02 -5.95 -13.68
C VAL A 325 -5.16 -5.15 -13.03
N SER A 326 -4.82 -4.16 -12.21
CA SER A 326 -5.81 -3.21 -11.69
C SER A 326 -6.20 -2.22 -12.80
N ASN A 327 -7.37 -2.40 -13.39
CA ASN A 327 -7.88 -1.47 -14.40
C ASN A 327 -9.16 -0.81 -13.87
N THR A 328 -9.03 0.44 -13.39
CA THR A 328 -10.17 1.23 -12.92
C THR A 328 -10.61 2.17 -14.04
N ARG A 329 -11.76 1.87 -14.62
CA ARG A 329 -12.45 2.82 -15.50
C ARG A 329 -13.25 3.86 -14.73
#